data_6c98cb13013e93604bcab87765a13e53
#
_entry.id   6c98cb13013e93604bcab87765a13e53
#
_cell.length_a   1.000
_cell.length_b   1.000
_cell.length_c   1.000
_cell.angle_alpha   90.00
_cell.angle_beta   90.00
_cell.angle_gamma   90.00
#
_symmetry.space_group_name_H-M   'P 1'
#
loop_
_entity.id
_entity.type
_entity.pdbx_description
1 polymer ?
#
loop_
_entity_poly.entity_id
_entity_poly.type
_entity_poly.pdbx_seq_one_letter_code
_entity_poly.pdbx_strand_id
1 'polypeptide(L)'
;MTERAETISSFLTAHGWGAAARTPLAGDASARRYLRLARGDERAILMDSPNPAEDVVPFIAIANILHRLGLSAPEIKAAQPDDGLLLLEDFGDGTFTRLIAQGTDPAELYRLAVDALAVIHRDFRPDQASTINLPRYDADLFIEQVMLLADVYVPAALGRAATAA
;
A
#
# COMPACT_ATOMS: atom_id res chain seq x y z
N MET A 1 -14.13 7.44 -23.93
CA MET A 1 -13.34 6.95 -22.78
C MET A 1 -13.03 8.17 -21.92
N THR A 2 -12.86 8.02 -20.60
CA THR A 2 -12.44 9.13 -19.76
C THR A 2 -10.95 9.39 -19.96
N GLU A 3 -10.48 10.63 -19.85
CA GLU A 3 -9.06 11.03 -19.93
C GLU A 3 -8.16 10.12 -19.07
N ARG A 4 -8.60 9.77 -17.87
CA ARG A 4 -7.88 8.86 -16.97
C ARG A 4 -7.70 7.46 -17.56
N ALA A 5 -8.71 6.92 -18.22
CA ALA A 5 -8.62 5.60 -18.87
C ALA A 5 -7.62 5.60 -20.03
N GLU A 6 -7.50 6.72 -20.74
CA GLU A 6 -6.52 6.89 -21.82
C GLU A 6 -5.10 6.97 -21.28
N THR A 7 -4.88 7.74 -20.20
CA THR A 7 -3.59 7.83 -19.50
C THR A 7 -3.12 6.45 -19.03
N ILE A 8 -4.00 5.69 -18.36
CA ILE A 8 -3.71 4.33 -17.89
C ILE A 8 -3.37 3.41 -19.09
N SER A 9 -4.14 3.49 -20.16
CA SER A 9 -3.93 2.63 -21.33
C SER A 9 -2.61 2.95 -22.05
N SER A 10 -2.26 4.23 -22.15
CA SER A 10 -0.99 4.69 -22.71
C SER A 10 0.19 4.21 -21.87
N PHE A 11 0.13 4.39 -20.55
CA PHE A 11 1.14 3.90 -19.61
C PHE A 11 1.35 2.39 -19.74
N LEU A 12 0.28 1.61 -19.70
CA LEU A 12 0.37 0.15 -19.82
C LEU A 12 0.92 -0.29 -21.17
N THR A 13 0.53 0.40 -22.26
CA THR A 13 1.05 0.10 -23.60
C THR A 13 2.53 0.38 -23.71
N ALA A 14 3.00 1.50 -23.18
CA ALA A 14 4.42 1.88 -23.17
C ALA A 14 5.30 0.85 -22.44
N HIS A 15 4.73 0.16 -21.44
CA HIS A 15 5.44 -0.85 -20.64
C HIS A 15 5.09 -2.30 -21.03
N GLY A 16 4.46 -2.52 -22.19
CA GLY A 16 4.18 -3.86 -22.72
C GLY A 16 2.97 -4.56 -22.12
N TRP A 17 2.12 -3.85 -21.35
CA TRP A 17 0.94 -4.40 -20.68
C TRP A 17 -0.38 -3.90 -21.31
N GLY A 18 -0.33 -3.25 -22.46
CA GLY A 18 -1.52 -2.68 -23.11
C GLY A 18 -2.64 -3.70 -23.39
N ALA A 19 -2.26 -4.94 -23.78
CA ALA A 19 -3.18 -6.04 -24.06
C ALA A 19 -3.48 -6.94 -22.83
N ALA A 20 -2.95 -6.62 -21.65
CA ALA A 20 -3.17 -7.43 -20.46
C ALA A 20 -4.64 -7.40 -20.01
N ALA A 21 -5.16 -8.55 -19.56
CA ALA A 21 -6.42 -8.61 -18.85
C ALA A 21 -6.30 -7.83 -17.52
N ARG A 22 -7.34 -7.08 -17.16
CA ARG A 22 -7.36 -6.19 -15.99
C ARG A 22 -8.47 -6.61 -15.05
N THR A 23 -8.14 -6.96 -13.82
CA THR A 23 -9.11 -7.35 -12.79
C THR A 23 -8.95 -6.43 -11.58
N PRO A 24 -10.00 -5.73 -11.16
CA PRO A 24 -9.95 -4.92 -9.94
C PRO A 24 -9.61 -5.77 -8.71
N LEU A 25 -8.70 -5.26 -7.88
CA LEU A 25 -8.51 -5.78 -6.53
C LEU A 25 -9.47 -5.08 -5.57
N ALA A 26 -9.81 -5.78 -4.48
CA ALA A 26 -10.61 -5.17 -3.43
C ALA A 26 -9.92 -3.91 -2.91
N GLY A 27 -10.64 -2.81 -2.90
CA GLY A 27 -10.17 -1.55 -2.31
C GLY A 27 -10.11 -1.64 -0.80
N ASP A 28 -9.26 -0.82 -0.21
CA ASP A 28 -9.22 -0.53 1.21
C ASP A 28 -9.81 0.87 1.49
N ALA A 29 -9.53 1.42 2.65
CA ALA A 29 -9.96 2.78 3.02
C ALA A 29 -9.19 3.90 2.28
N SER A 30 -8.31 3.56 1.34
CA SER A 30 -7.53 4.50 0.55
C SER A 30 -8.24 4.91 -0.74
N ALA A 31 -7.96 6.11 -1.23
CA ALA A 31 -8.40 6.56 -2.56
C ALA A 31 -7.68 5.86 -3.72
N ARG A 32 -6.58 5.15 -3.44
CA ARG A 32 -5.82 4.38 -4.43
C ARG A 32 -6.63 3.21 -4.94
N ARG A 33 -6.47 2.92 -6.22
CA ARG A 33 -7.09 1.77 -6.88
C ARG A 33 -6.01 0.83 -7.39
N TYR A 34 -6.28 -0.46 -7.31
CA TYR A 34 -5.35 -1.48 -7.77
C TYR A 34 -6.03 -2.39 -8.78
N LEU A 35 -5.34 -2.65 -9.89
CA LEU A 35 -5.76 -3.62 -10.88
C LEU A 35 -4.69 -4.71 -10.99
N ARG A 36 -5.09 -5.96 -10.87
CA ARG A 36 -4.24 -7.08 -11.27
C ARG A 36 -4.23 -7.21 -12.76
N LEU A 37 -3.04 -7.27 -13.32
CA LEU A 37 -2.79 -7.42 -14.75
C LEU A 37 -2.34 -8.86 -15.03
N ALA A 38 -2.87 -9.45 -16.11
CA ALA A 38 -2.50 -10.78 -16.56
C ALA A 38 -2.16 -10.77 -18.05
N ARG A 39 -0.97 -11.31 -18.40
CA ARG A 39 -0.48 -11.45 -19.77
C ARG A 39 0.18 -12.82 -19.90
N GLY A 40 -0.54 -13.82 -20.43
CA GLY A 40 -0.09 -15.20 -20.38
C GLY A 40 0.12 -15.64 -18.92
N ASP A 41 1.33 -16.12 -18.60
CA ASP A 41 1.71 -16.54 -17.25
C ASP A 41 2.24 -15.40 -16.38
N GLU A 42 2.47 -14.23 -16.97
CA GLU A 42 2.98 -13.07 -16.25
C GLU A 42 1.86 -12.34 -15.51
N ARG A 43 2.21 -11.82 -14.33
CA ARG A 43 1.33 -11.02 -13.48
C ARG A 43 2.04 -9.74 -13.05
N ALA A 44 1.25 -8.70 -12.88
CA ALA A 44 1.67 -7.43 -12.28
C ALA A 44 0.48 -6.74 -11.63
N ILE A 45 0.76 -5.73 -10.82
CA ILE A 45 -0.25 -4.86 -10.21
C ILE A 45 -0.07 -3.46 -10.77
N LEU A 46 -1.14 -2.88 -11.31
CA LEU A 46 -1.21 -1.45 -11.54
C LEU A 46 -1.76 -0.76 -10.29
N MET A 47 -1.00 0.16 -9.73
CA MET A 47 -1.50 1.15 -8.77
C MET A 47 -1.89 2.42 -9.51
N ASP A 48 -3.10 2.88 -9.28
CA ASP A 48 -3.69 4.11 -9.80
C ASP A 48 -4.07 5.01 -8.62
N SER A 49 -3.32 6.09 -8.40
CA SER A 49 -3.54 7.05 -7.31
C SER A 49 -4.03 8.39 -7.83
N PRO A 50 -5.13 8.94 -7.27
CA PRO A 50 -5.59 10.28 -7.58
C PRO A 50 -4.71 11.38 -6.96
N ASN A 51 -3.88 11.04 -5.96
CA ASN A 51 -3.01 11.97 -5.22
C ASN A 51 -1.53 11.58 -5.42
N PRO A 52 -0.95 11.83 -6.60
CA PRO A 52 0.37 11.29 -6.95
C PRO A 52 1.49 11.77 -6.01
N ALA A 53 1.47 13.03 -5.61
CA ALA A 53 2.52 13.58 -4.73
C ALA A 53 2.49 12.98 -3.32
N GLU A 54 1.29 12.68 -2.79
CA GLU A 54 1.10 12.17 -1.43
C GLU A 54 1.26 10.65 -1.35
N ASP A 55 0.97 9.94 -2.44
CA ASP A 55 0.92 8.47 -2.45
C ASP A 55 2.12 7.85 -3.17
N VAL A 56 2.43 8.31 -4.38
CA VAL A 56 3.36 7.62 -5.29
C VAL A 56 4.80 7.87 -4.91
N VAL A 57 5.16 9.10 -4.65
CA VAL A 57 6.55 9.47 -4.31
C VAL A 57 6.98 8.83 -2.98
N PRO A 58 6.19 8.91 -1.89
CA PRO A 58 6.48 8.19 -0.65
C PRO A 58 6.49 6.67 -0.84
N PHE A 59 5.57 6.10 -1.63
CA PHE A 59 5.56 4.66 -1.90
C PHE A 59 6.88 4.19 -2.51
N ILE A 60 7.36 4.85 -3.56
CA ILE A 60 8.64 4.53 -4.21
C ILE A 60 9.80 4.61 -3.21
N ALA A 61 9.87 5.69 -2.45
CA ALA A 61 10.95 5.91 -1.50
C ALA A 61 10.96 4.85 -0.39
N ILE A 62 9.79 4.52 0.18
CA ILE A 62 9.67 3.50 1.23
C ILE A 62 9.97 2.11 0.68
N ALA A 63 9.46 1.73 -0.50
CA ALA A 63 9.80 0.45 -1.12
C ALA A 63 11.31 0.29 -1.29
N ASN A 64 12.00 1.33 -1.76
CA ASN A 64 13.46 1.33 -1.88
C ASN A 64 14.18 1.23 -0.52
N ILE A 65 13.65 1.85 0.54
CA ILE A 65 14.20 1.72 1.90
C ILE A 65 14.07 0.27 2.37
N LEU A 66 12.89 -0.32 2.22
CA LEU A 66 12.64 -1.71 2.65
C LEU A 66 13.55 -2.70 1.89
N HIS A 67 13.73 -2.53 0.58
CA HIS A 67 14.68 -3.34 -0.19
C HIS A 67 16.12 -3.21 0.31
N ARG A 68 16.58 -1.99 0.65
CA ARG A 68 17.93 -1.79 1.23
C ARG A 68 18.10 -2.46 2.59
N LEU A 69 17.01 -2.61 3.34
CA LEU A 69 16.99 -3.34 4.61
C LEU A 69 16.90 -4.87 4.42
N GLY A 70 16.86 -5.36 3.18
CA GLY A 70 16.72 -6.78 2.87
C GLY A 70 15.31 -7.31 3.07
N LEU A 71 14.32 -6.43 3.13
CA LEU A 71 12.91 -6.80 3.27
C LEU A 71 12.22 -6.84 1.90
N SER A 72 11.21 -7.69 1.79
CA SER A 72 10.38 -7.78 0.60
C SER A 72 9.38 -6.62 0.56
N ALA A 73 9.56 -5.72 -0.41
CA ALA A 73 8.56 -4.77 -0.86
C ALA A 73 8.29 -5.06 -2.34
N PRO A 74 7.12 -4.66 -2.90
CA PRO A 74 6.87 -4.88 -4.31
C PRO A 74 7.94 -4.23 -5.19
N GLU A 75 8.52 -4.98 -6.13
CA GLU A 75 9.38 -4.42 -7.16
C GLU A 75 8.58 -3.40 -8.00
N ILE A 76 9.16 -2.24 -8.22
CA ILE A 76 8.58 -1.22 -9.08
C ILE A 76 9.09 -1.43 -10.50
N LYS A 77 8.27 -2.07 -11.33
CA LYS A 77 8.60 -2.41 -12.72
C LYS A 77 8.58 -1.19 -13.64
N ALA A 78 7.70 -0.24 -13.37
CA ALA A 78 7.60 1.05 -14.05
C ALA A 78 6.90 2.08 -13.16
N ALA A 79 7.20 3.35 -13.40
CA ALA A 79 6.61 4.45 -12.65
C ALA A 79 6.33 5.65 -13.56
N GLN A 80 5.19 6.29 -13.38
CA GLN A 80 4.81 7.58 -13.94
C GLN A 80 4.23 8.43 -12.79
N PRO A 81 5.11 9.00 -11.93
CA PRO A 81 4.68 9.63 -10.69
C PRO A 81 3.74 10.82 -10.89
N ASP A 82 3.97 11.63 -11.92
CA ASP A 82 3.15 12.81 -12.21
C ASP A 82 1.69 12.45 -12.52
N ASP A 83 1.47 11.28 -13.09
CA ASP A 83 0.15 10.74 -13.37
C ASP A 83 -0.36 9.76 -12.28
N GLY A 84 0.37 9.58 -11.21
CA GLY A 84 -0.04 8.71 -10.11
C GLY A 84 -0.07 7.22 -10.45
N LEU A 85 0.76 6.75 -11.38
CA LEU A 85 0.76 5.37 -11.87
C LEU A 85 2.04 4.63 -11.50
N LEU A 86 1.88 3.42 -10.94
CA LEU A 86 2.97 2.46 -10.75
C LEU A 86 2.58 1.09 -11.31
N LEU A 87 3.53 0.45 -11.96
CA LEU A 87 3.47 -0.97 -12.29
C LEU A 87 4.34 -1.74 -11.29
N LEU A 88 3.73 -2.61 -10.53
CA LEU A 88 4.31 -3.28 -9.38
C LEU A 88 4.37 -4.80 -9.59
N GLU A 89 5.25 -5.45 -8.85
CA GLU A 89 5.23 -6.90 -8.64
C GLU A 89 3.90 -7.35 -8.04
N ASP A 90 3.40 -8.51 -8.48
CA ASP A 90 2.23 -9.17 -7.89
C ASP A 90 2.69 -10.26 -6.92
N PHE A 91 2.52 -10.04 -5.63
CA PHE A 91 2.79 -11.04 -4.58
C PHE A 91 1.75 -12.15 -4.50
N GLY A 92 0.74 -12.12 -5.36
CA GLY A 92 -0.35 -13.10 -5.36
C GLY A 92 -1.34 -12.89 -4.20
N ASP A 93 -1.96 -13.99 -3.80
CA ASP A 93 -3.09 -13.96 -2.86
C ASP A 93 -2.76 -14.60 -1.49
N GLY A 94 -1.50 -14.89 -1.22
CA GLY A 94 -1.04 -15.52 0.02
C GLY A 94 -1.08 -14.58 1.24
N THR A 95 -2.22 -13.94 1.51
CA THR A 95 -2.38 -13.11 2.71
C THR A 95 -2.44 -13.97 3.97
N PHE A 96 -2.04 -13.44 5.11
CA PHE A 96 -2.09 -14.16 6.40
C PHE A 96 -3.49 -14.75 6.66
N THR A 97 -4.54 -13.99 6.44
CA THR A 97 -5.92 -14.46 6.61
C THR A 97 -6.22 -15.71 5.76
N ARG A 98 -5.79 -15.71 4.49
CA ARG A 98 -6.02 -16.86 3.61
C ARG A 98 -5.16 -18.06 4.00
N LEU A 99 -3.88 -17.84 4.32
CA LEU A 99 -2.98 -18.92 4.74
C LEU A 99 -3.44 -19.57 6.04
N ILE A 100 -3.89 -18.78 7.02
CA ILE A 100 -4.48 -19.30 8.27
C ILE A 100 -5.75 -20.11 7.97
N ALA A 101 -6.62 -19.63 7.10
CA ALA A 101 -7.82 -20.37 6.69
C ALA A 101 -7.49 -21.67 5.95
N GLN A 102 -6.32 -21.79 5.34
CA GLN A 102 -5.79 -23.00 4.69
C GLN A 102 -5.02 -23.92 5.65
N GLY A 103 -4.92 -23.55 6.94
CA GLY A 103 -4.31 -24.39 7.98
C GLY A 103 -2.85 -24.07 8.30
N THR A 104 -2.29 -22.97 7.77
CA THR A 104 -0.96 -22.51 8.19
C THR A 104 -1.01 -22.04 9.64
N ASP A 105 0.00 -22.43 10.44
CA ASP A 105 0.08 -22.01 11.84
C ASP A 105 0.22 -20.48 11.96
N PRO A 106 -0.71 -19.80 12.63
CA PRO A 106 -0.62 -18.36 12.85
C PRO A 106 0.69 -17.93 13.51
N ALA A 107 1.27 -18.76 14.40
CA ALA A 107 2.50 -18.43 15.09
C ALA A 107 3.71 -18.33 14.13
N GLU A 108 3.75 -19.15 13.08
CA GLU A 108 4.79 -19.05 12.05
C GLU A 108 4.69 -17.73 11.27
N LEU A 109 3.48 -17.35 10.86
CA LEU A 109 3.24 -16.13 10.10
C LEU A 109 3.53 -14.89 10.95
N TYR A 110 3.08 -14.87 12.21
CA TYR A 110 3.36 -13.74 13.10
C TYR A 110 4.83 -13.62 13.45
N ARG A 111 5.57 -14.73 13.52
CA ARG A 111 7.03 -14.70 13.70
C ARG A 111 7.70 -13.98 12.54
N LEU A 112 7.33 -14.30 11.28
CA LEU A 112 7.86 -13.60 10.10
C LEU A 112 7.58 -12.08 10.16
N ALA A 113 6.37 -11.68 10.59
CA ALA A 113 6.03 -10.27 10.75
C ALA A 113 6.88 -9.58 11.83
N VAL A 114 7.08 -10.25 12.98
CA VAL A 114 7.90 -9.73 14.08
C VAL A 114 9.36 -9.63 13.66
N ASP A 115 9.89 -10.61 12.93
CA ASP A 115 11.27 -10.58 12.42
C ASP A 115 11.46 -9.41 11.45
N ALA A 116 10.51 -9.15 10.55
CA ALA A 116 10.55 -7.99 9.66
C ALA A 116 10.52 -6.67 10.43
N LEU A 117 9.66 -6.54 11.44
CA LEU A 117 9.62 -5.35 12.31
C LEU A 117 10.93 -5.18 13.10
N ALA A 118 11.52 -6.26 13.59
CA ALA A 118 12.80 -6.21 14.29
C ALA A 118 13.93 -5.69 13.39
N VAL A 119 13.95 -6.10 12.11
CA VAL A 119 14.91 -5.57 11.12
C VAL A 119 14.70 -4.07 10.94
N ILE A 120 13.47 -3.61 10.73
CA ILE A 120 13.17 -2.19 10.56
C ILE A 120 13.64 -1.40 11.80
N HIS A 121 13.28 -1.82 13.00
CA HIS A 121 13.64 -1.11 14.24
C HIS A 121 15.15 -1.09 14.50
N ARG A 122 15.87 -2.14 14.13
CA ARG A 122 17.32 -2.23 14.32
C ARG A 122 18.09 -1.42 13.29
N ASP A 123 17.73 -1.50 12.03
CA ASP A 123 18.57 -1.12 10.91
C ASP A 123 18.11 0.17 10.19
N PHE A 124 16.85 0.58 10.33
CA PHE A 124 16.36 1.83 9.78
C PHE A 124 17.00 3.02 10.51
N ARG A 125 17.43 4.01 9.72
CA ARG A 125 17.93 5.30 10.20
C ARG A 125 17.11 6.42 9.60
N PRO A 126 16.71 7.44 10.38
CA PRO A 126 15.87 8.54 9.90
C PRO A 126 16.43 9.29 8.68
N ASP A 127 17.75 9.38 8.55
CA ASP A 127 18.42 10.00 7.42
C ASP A 127 18.20 9.26 6.09
N GLN A 128 17.90 7.96 6.13
CA GLN A 128 17.55 7.16 4.95
C GLN A 128 16.22 7.61 4.32
N ALA A 129 15.39 8.30 5.07
CA ALA A 129 14.11 8.85 4.65
C ALA A 129 14.16 10.37 4.42
N SER A 130 15.35 10.96 4.34
CA SER A 130 15.54 12.42 4.18
C SER A 130 14.94 12.99 2.88
N THR A 131 14.71 12.14 1.88
CA THR A 131 14.09 12.52 0.60
C THR A 131 12.56 12.55 0.67
N ILE A 132 11.97 12.06 1.74
CA ILE A 132 10.53 12.07 1.99
C ILE A 132 10.25 12.68 3.35
N ASN A 133 9.19 13.47 3.42
CA ASN A 133 8.75 14.04 4.68
C ASN A 133 7.92 13.01 5.46
N LEU A 134 8.60 12.12 6.20
CA LEU A 134 7.89 11.21 7.11
C LEU A 134 7.42 12.02 8.32
N PRO A 135 6.11 12.04 8.58
CA PRO A 135 5.59 12.72 9.77
C PRO A 135 6.13 12.03 11.03
N ARG A 136 6.37 12.81 12.08
CA ARG A 136 6.66 12.23 13.39
C ARG A 136 5.37 11.65 13.97
N TYR A 137 5.46 10.42 14.44
CA TYR A 137 4.38 9.81 15.20
C TYR A 137 4.56 10.22 16.67
N ASP A 138 4.10 11.41 17.00
CA ASP A 138 4.19 12.00 18.34
C ASP A 138 2.86 11.89 19.11
N ALA A 139 2.82 12.47 20.30
CA ALA A 139 1.64 12.39 21.16
C ALA A 139 0.41 13.04 20.53
N ASP A 140 0.59 14.14 19.79
CA ASP A 140 -0.52 14.88 19.17
C ASP A 140 -1.17 14.06 18.07
N LEU A 141 -0.36 13.49 17.16
CA LEU A 141 -0.85 12.58 16.10
C LEU A 141 -1.49 11.32 16.69
N PHE A 142 -0.89 10.76 17.77
CA PHE A 142 -1.47 9.61 18.47
C PHE A 142 -2.84 9.92 19.05
N ILE A 143 -3.00 11.07 19.71
CA ILE A 143 -4.27 11.51 20.31
C ILE A 143 -5.31 11.71 19.19
N GLU A 144 -4.95 12.38 18.09
CA GLU A 144 -5.84 12.57 16.95
C GLU A 144 -6.37 11.24 16.43
N GLN A 145 -5.51 10.26 16.24
CA GLN A 145 -5.93 8.93 15.77
C GLN A 145 -6.79 8.16 16.77
N VAL A 146 -6.48 8.23 18.05
CA VAL A 146 -7.30 7.59 19.08
C VAL A 146 -8.68 8.24 19.20
N MET A 147 -8.76 9.55 18.99
CA MET A 147 -10.04 10.30 19.02
C MET A 147 -10.99 9.89 17.89
N LEU A 148 -10.50 9.28 16.80
CA LEU A 148 -11.40 8.69 15.79
C LEU A 148 -12.38 7.67 16.36
N LEU A 149 -12.01 6.97 17.43
CA LEU A 149 -12.93 6.09 18.14
C LEU A 149 -14.12 6.87 18.72
N ALA A 150 -13.84 7.98 19.41
CA ALA A 150 -14.86 8.79 20.08
C ALA A 150 -15.67 9.66 19.08
N ASP A 151 -14.99 10.23 18.10
CA ASP A 151 -15.56 11.25 17.24
C ASP A 151 -16.27 10.66 15.99
N VAL A 152 -15.82 9.48 15.55
CA VAL A 152 -16.35 8.84 14.32
C VAL A 152 -17.06 7.52 14.65
N TYR A 153 -16.34 6.57 15.27
CA TYR A 153 -16.89 5.23 15.47
C TYR A 153 -18.06 5.18 16.45
N VAL A 154 -17.93 5.80 17.62
CA VAL A 154 -18.98 5.79 18.66
C VAL A 154 -20.27 6.43 18.15
N PRO A 155 -20.27 7.62 17.51
CA PRO A 155 -21.47 8.18 16.90
C PRO A 155 -22.08 7.28 15.84
N ALA A 156 -21.27 6.68 14.97
CA ALA A 156 -21.76 5.77 13.93
C ALA A 156 -22.40 4.49 14.51
N ALA A 157 -21.80 3.93 15.58
CA ALA A 157 -22.26 2.68 16.20
C ALA A 157 -23.48 2.88 17.12
N LEU A 158 -23.54 3.99 17.84
CA LEU A 158 -24.57 4.23 18.88
C LEU A 158 -25.62 5.28 18.48
N GLY A 159 -25.50 5.94 17.34
CA GLY A 159 -26.38 7.01 16.90
C GLY A 159 -26.36 8.26 17.78
N ARG A 160 -25.32 8.45 18.63
CA ARG A 160 -25.15 9.60 19.51
C ARG A 160 -23.67 9.91 19.71
N ALA A 161 -23.37 11.16 20.03
CA ALA A 161 -22.00 11.57 20.33
C ALA A 161 -21.43 10.82 21.57
N ALA A 162 -20.11 10.64 21.60
CA ALA A 162 -19.44 10.21 22.82
C ALA A 162 -19.63 11.28 23.91
N THR A 163 -20.02 10.85 25.10
CA THR A 163 -20.10 11.76 26.25
C THR A 163 -18.73 11.86 26.90
N ALA A 164 -18.29 13.08 27.24
CA ALA A 164 -17.15 13.24 28.14
C ALA A 164 -17.44 12.53 29.48
N ALA A 165 -16.43 11.81 29.96
CA ALA A 165 -16.50 11.17 31.31
C ALA A 165 -16.35 12.20 32.40
#